data_9f0bc42e5ea861dc7210db00cabe740b
#
_entry.id   9f0bc42e5ea861dc7210db00cabe740b
#
_cell.length_a   1.000
_cell.length_b   1.000
_cell.length_c   1.000
_cell.angle_alpha   90.00
_cell.angle_beta   90.00
_cell.angle_gamma   90.00
#
_symmetry.space_group_name_H-M   'P 1'
#
loop_
_entity.id
_entity.type
_entity.pdbx_description
1 polymer ?
#
loop_
_entity_poly.entity_id
_entity_poly.type
_entity_poly.pdbx_seq_one_letter_code
_entity_poly.pdbx_strand_id
1 'polypeptide(L)'
;NLAHHASIKKQGTSPKVYPTFRPDKAFAVEDGVSYAVYLKKLESVTNSSIDTYDALCSSLEQRINFFHENGGRLADHGLEQLYYFDTNEYDCKTIFSKVKEGKTITSEEVNFFKSRTLLFLSREYHKRGWTQQFHLGAIRNNNKRLLTNLGPDTGFDSMGDFSQAKALSGFLNDLDSTDQLAKTVLYNLNPADNEVFATMAGNFNDGSIKGKVQFGSGWWYLDQKDGMEKQMNTLSNMGLLSCFVGMLTDSRSFLSFPRHEYFRRILCNLCLLYTSPSPRDGLL
;
A
#
# COMPACT_ATOMS: atom_id res chain seq x y z
N ASN A 1 -11.90 -14.63 7.45
CA ASN A 1 -12.70 -15.33 6.44
C ASN A 1 -13.37 -14.31 5.53
N LEU A 2 -13.81 -14.72 4.33
CA LEU A 2 -14.48 -13.86 3.35
C LEU A 2 -15.99 -14.17 3.23
N ALA A 3 -16.63 -14.59 4.32
CA ALA A 3 -18.02 -15.01 4.31
C ALA A 3 -18.99 -13.96 3.73
N HIS A 4 -18.78 -12.68 4.07
CA HIS A 4 -19.61 -11.59 3.54
C HIS A 4 -19.43 -11.40 2.03
N HIS A 5 -18.21 -11.46 1.53
CA HIS A 5 -17.92 -11.38 0.08
C HIS A 5 -18.56 -12.56 -0.66
N ALA A 6 -18.47 -13.77 -0.12
CA ALA A 6 -19.12 -14.95 -0.69
C ALA A 6 -20.65 -14.82 -0.69
N SER A 7 -21.25 -14.28 0.37
CA SER A 7 -22.70 -14.04 0.45
C SER A 7 -23.16 -13.00 -0.60
N ILE A 8 -22.46 -11.86 -0.69
CA ILE A 8 -22.78 -10.83 -1.70
C ILE A 8 -22.64 -11.38 -3.12
N LYS A 9 -21.60 -12.17 -3.39
CA LYS A 9 -21.39 -12.80 -4.69
C LYS A 9 -22.55 -13.74 -5.06
N LYS A 10 -23.09 -14.52 -4.09
CA LYS A 10 -24.25 -15.39 -4.30
C LYS A 10 -25.53 -14.62 -4.61
N GLN A 11 -25.70 -13.43 -4.04
CA GLN A 11 -26.88 -12.59 -4.26
C GLN A 11 -26.90 -11.94 -5.63
N GLY A 12 -25.77 -11.93 -6.35
CA GLY A 12 -25.68 -11.35 -7.70
C GLY A 12 -25.93 -9.85 -7.76
N THR A 13 -25.73 -9.15 -6.63
CA THR A 13 -25.98 -7.70 -6.52
C THR A 13 -25.02 -6.86 -7.38
N SER A 14 -25.47 -5.68 -7.77
CA SER A 14 -24.64 -4.61 -8.34
C SER A 14 -24.61 -3.45 -7.33
N PRO A 15 -23.44 -2.87 -7.02
CA PRO A 15 -22.10 -3.14 -7.57
C PRO A 15 -21.47 -4.44 -7.05
N LYS A 16 -20.48 -4.98 -7.77
CA LYS A 16 -19.69 -6.12 -7.35
C LYS A 16 -18.72 -5.72 -6.24
N VAL A 17 -18.58 -6.57 -5.21
CA VAL A 17 -17.69 -6.33 -4.06
C VAL A 17 -16.64 -7.42 -4.00
N TYR A 18 -15.38 -7.02 -4.03
CA TYR A 18 -14.21 -7.91 -4.01
C TYR A 18 -13.32 -7.63 -2.79
N PRO A 19 -12.63 -8.65 -2.25
CA PRO A 19 -11.72 -8.47 -1.13
C PRO A 19 -10.38 -7.91 -1.57
N THR A 20 -9.77 -7.10 -0.70
CA THR A 20 -8.37 -6.67 -0.80
C THR A 20 -7.54 -7.38 0.27
N PHE A 21 -6.33 -7.83 -0.09
CA PHE A 21 -5.43 -8.56 0.80
C PHE A 21 -4.46 -7.59 1.49
N ARG A 22 -4.43 -7.59 2.82
CA ARG A 22 -3.54 -6.73 3.63
C ARG A 22 -2.81 -7.53 4.70
N PRO A 23 -1.60 -8.03 4.40
CA PRO A 23 -0.86 -8.92 5.29
C PRO A 23 0.21 -8.23 6.15
N ASP A 24 0.17 -6.93 6.42
CA ASP A 24 1.24 -6.18 7.09
C ASP A 24 1.71 -6.80 8.41
N LYS A 25 0.80 -7.45 9.14
CA LYS A 25 1.14 -8.17 10.37
C LYS A 25 2.06 -9.38 10.16
N ALA A 26 2.19 -9.89 8.92
CA ALA A 26 3.04 -11.03 8.61
C ALA A 26 4.53 -10.74 8.73
N PHE A 27 4.91 -9.46 8.72
CA PHE A 27 6.30 -9.02 8.86
C PHE A 27 6.51 -8.01 9.99
N ALA A 28 5.52 -7.80 10.86
CA ALA A 28 5.61 -6.94 12.04
C ALA A 28 6.26 -7.69 13.21
N VAL A 29 7.55 -8.04 13.04
CA VAL A 29 8.30 -8.91 13.96
C VAL A 29 8.90 -8.19 15.17
N GLU A 30 8.82 -6.86 15.22
CA GLU A 30 9.36 -6.02 16.28
C GLU A 30 8.65 -6.21 17.63
N ASP A 31 7.41 -6.65 17.64
CA ASP A 31 6.66 -7.06 18.83
C ASP A 31 6.38 -8.57 18.77
N GLY A 32 7.29 -9.35 19.34
CA GLY A 32 7.21 -10.82 19.32
C GLY A 32 5.92 -11.37 19.93
N VAL A 33 5.32 -10.69 20.93
CA VAL A 33 4.08 -11.13 21.58
C VAL A 33 2.89 -10.98 20.62
N SER A 34 2.73 -9.82 20.04
CA SER A 34 1.68 -9.56 19.04
C SER A 34 1.88 -10.43 17.79
N TYR A 35 3.14 -10.64 17.39
CA TYR A 35 3.48 -11.49 16.27
C TYR A 35 3.11 -12.95 16.50
N ALA A 36 3.39 -13.51 17.69
CA ALA A 36 2.98 -14.87 18.05
C ALA A 36 1.45 -15.06 18.00
N VAL A 37 0.69 -14.05 18.45
CA VAL A 37 -0.78 -14.07 18.35
C VAL A 37 -1.24 -14.04 16.89
N TYR A 38 -0.55 -13.29 16.03
CA TYR A 38 -0.84 -13.27 14.60
C TYR A 38 -0.56 -14.63 13.95
N LEU A 39 0.60 -15.24 14.23
CA LEU A 39 0.97 -16.57 13.69
C LEU A 39 -0.09 -17.62 14.04
N LYS A 40 -0.54 -17.69 15.31
CA LYS A 40 -1.61 -18.61 15.72
C LYS A 40 -2.91 -18.40 14.94
N LYS A 41 -3.29 -17.16 14.64
CA LYS A 41 -4.46 -16.87 13.81
C LYS A 41 -4.25 -17.31 12.36
N LEU A 42 -3.05 -17.14 11.82
CA LEU A 42 -2.72 -17.57 10.46
C LEU A 42 -2.75 -19.10 10.38
N GLU A 43 -2.12 -19.82 11.33
CA GLU A 43 -2.18 -21.28 11.46
C GLU A 43 -3.63 -21.80 11.46
N SER A 44 -4.49 -21.16 12.26
CA SER A 44 -5.91 -21.54 12.36
C SER A 44 -6.67 -21.41 11.04
N VAL A 45 -6.34 -20.41 10.19
CA VAL A 45 -7.06 -20.21 8.92
C VAL A 45 -6.42 -20.93 7.74
N THR A 46 -5.18 -21.39 7.87
CA THR A 46 -4.47 -22.18 6.86
C THR A 46 -4.46 -23.67 7.18
N ASN A 47 -4.84 -24.03 8.40
CA ASN A 47 -4.76 -25.38 8.94
C ASN A 47 -3.35 -25.99 8.80
N SER A 48 -2.33 -25.18 9.05
CA SER A 48 -0.91 -25.52 8.88
C SER A 48 -0.10 -24.98 10.05
N SER A 49 0.90 -25.72 10.53
CA SER A 49 1.86 -25.20 11.50
C SER A 49 2.86 -24.25 10.84
N ILE A 50 3.21 -23.15 11.52
CA ILE A 50 4.16 -22.14 11.03
C ILE A 50 5.37 -22.12 11.94
N ASP A 51 6.23 -23.12 11.78
CA ASP A 51 7.45 -23.29 12.61
C ASP A 51 8.70 -22.73 11.93
N THR A 52 8.65 -22.47 10.63
CA THR A 52 9.75 -21.94 9.83
C THR A 52 9.31 -20.76 8.97
N TYR A 53 10.27 -19.97 8.51
CA TYR A 53 10.00 -18.90 7.56
C TYR A 53 9.39 -19.41 6.24
N ASP A 54 9.84 -20.58 5.75
CA ASP A 54 9.28 -21.20 4.55
C ASP A 54 7.80 -21.59 4.76
N ALA A 55 7.45 -22.09 5.96
CA ALA A 55 6.07 -22.38 6.32
C ALA A 55 5.20 -21.09 6.40
N LEU A 56 5.78 -19.97 6.88
CA LEU A 56 5.12 -18.67 6.83
C LEU A 56 4.82 -18.26 5.38
N CYS A 57 5.82 -18.32 4.50
CA CYS A 57 5.67 -17.99 3.08
C CYS A 57 4.58 -18.86 2.42
N SER A 58 4.59 -20.17 2.65
CA SER A 58 3.59 -21.10 2.14
C SER A 58 2.17 -20.78 2.63
N SER A 59 2.03 -20.43 3.91
CA SER A 59 0.75 -20.03 4.50
C SER A 59 0.23 -18.71 3.91
N LEU A 60 1.12 -17.74 3.66
CA LEU A 60 0.76 -16.48 3.01
C LEU A 60 0.34 -16.72 1.55
N GLU A 61 1.05 -17.55 0.82
CA GLU A 61 0.67 -17.94 -0.55
C GLU A 61 -0.71 -18.62 -0.59
N GLN A 62 -0.99 -19.54 0.35
CA GLN A 62 -2.32 -20.15 0.48
C GLN A 62 -3.41 -19.09 0.73
N ARG A 63 -3.13 -18.06 1.55
CA ARG A 63 -4.07 -16.96 1.77
C ARG A 63 -4.29 -16.10 0.54
N ILE A 64 -3.22 -15.80 -0.21
CA ILE A 64 -3.33 -15.07 -1.48
C ILE A 64 -4.19 -15.85 -2.48
N ASN A 65 -3.98 -17.16 -2.61
CA ASN A 65 -4.79 -18.04 -3.46
C ASN A 65 -6.26 -17.99 -3.05
N PHE A 66 -6.55 -18.11 -1.76
CA PHE A 66 -7.91 -18.01 -1.24
C PHE A 66 -8.59 -16.67 -1.59
N PHE A 67 -7.87 -15.55 -1.48
CA PHE A 67 -8.38 -14.23 -1.89
C PHE A 67 -8.59 -14.17 -3.40
N HIS A 68 -7.66 -14.71 -4.18
CA HIS A 68 -7.74 -14.76 -5.63
C HIS A 68 -8.98 -15.50 -6.13
N GLU A 69 -9.28 -16.67 -5.58
CA GLU A 69 -10.46 -17.49 -5.87
C GLU A 69 -11.77 -16.77 -5.52
N ASN A 70 -11.75 -15.92 -4.51
CA ASN A 70 -12.87 -15.09 -4.11
C ASN A 70 -12.96 -13.74 -4.85
N GLY A 71 -12.17 -13.55 -5.91
CA GLY A 71 -12.20 -12.38 -6.78
C GLY A 71 -11.25 -11.26 -6.38
N GLY A 72 -10.43 -11.44 -5.34
CA GLY A 72 -9.38 -10.49 -4.96
C GLY A 72 -8.34 -10.31 -6.07
N ARG A 73 -8.01 -9.06 -6.37
CA ARG A 73 -7.02 -8.65 -7.38
C ARG A 73 -6.14 -7.52 -6.90
N LEU A 74 -6.30 -7.14 -5.64
CA LEU A 74 -5.58 -6.05 -5.01
C LEU A 74 -4.92 -6.52 -3.72
N ALA A 75 -3.68 -6.07 -3.50
CA ALA A 75 -3.02 -6.06 -2.21
C ALA A 75 -2.86 -4.61 -1.75
N ASP A 76 -2.91 -4.38 -0.44
CA ASP A 76 -2.73 -3.08 0.18
C ASP A 76 -1.78 -3.18 1.37
N HIS A 77 -0.92 -2.18 1.51
CA HIS A 77 0.06 -2.07 2.59
C HIS A 77 0.03 -0.65 3.18
N GLY A 78 0.04 -0.56 4.51
CA GLY A 78 0.13 0.71 5.22
C GLY A 78 1.38 0.74 6.10
N LEU A 79 2.41 1.45 5.64
CA LEU A 79 3.75 1.45 6.21
C LEU A 79 4.25 2.88 6.47
N GLU A 80 5.23 3.03 7.34
CA GLU A 80 5.94 4.31 7.51
C GLU A 80 6.73 4.65 6.24
N GLN A 81 7.45 3.65 5.71
CA GLN A 81 8.22 3.72 4.47
C GLN A 81 8.28 2.32 3.84
N LEU A 82 8.72 2.21 2.61
CA LEU A 82 9.13 0.92 2.09
C LEU A 82 10.42 0.45 2.77
N TYR A 83 10.53 -0.84 2.93
CA TYR A 83 11.71 -1.49 3.48
C TYR A 83 12.47 -2.15 2.34
N TYR A 84 13.73 -1.74 2.16
CA TYR A 84 14.62 -2.37 1.20
C TYR A 84 16.02 -2.47 1.81
N PHE A 85 16.52 -3.69 1.88
CA PHE A 85 17.79 -4.02 2.47
C PHE A 85 18.52 -5.03 1.59
N ASP A 86 19.48 -4.56 0.82
CA ASP A 86 20.28 -5.39 -0.08
C ASP A 86 21.59 -5.79 0.63
N THR A 87 21.56 -6.94 1.31
CA THR A 87 22.70 -7.51 2.01
C THR A 87 22.56 -9.02 2.10
N ASN A 88 23.69 -9.72 2.15
CA ASN A 88 23.77 -11.16 2.42
C ASN A 88 24.18 -11.49 3.87
N GLU A 89 24.26 -10.48 4.74
CA GLU A 89 24.67 -10.67 6.13
C GLU A 89 23.58 -11.29 7.01
N TYR A 90 22.32 -11.20 6.58
CA TYR A 90 21.17 -11.67 7.32
C TYR A 90 20.42 -12.79 6.56
N ASP A 91 19.71 -13.61 7.32
CA ASP A 91 18.85 -14.67 6.80
C ASP A 91 17.49 -14.67 7.50
N CYS A 92 16.41 -14.65 6.72
CA CYS A 92 15.04 -14.65 7.24
C CYS A 92 14.70 -15.87 8.10
N LYS A 93 15.30 -17.05 7.81
CA LYS A 93 15.06 -18.27 8.58
C LYS A 93 15.62 -18.14 9.99
N THR A 94 16.83 -17.61 10.09
CA THR A 94 17.50 -17.34 11.37
C THR A 94 16.75 -16.28 12.17
N ILE A 95 16.33 -15.18 11.55
CA ILE A 95 15.57 -14.12 12.22
C ILE A 95 14.22 -14.67 12.70
N PHE A 96 13.51 -15.42 11.86
CA PHE A 96 12.23 -16.01 12.23
C PHE A 96 12.35 -16.95 13.43
N SER A 97 13.40 -17.80 13.47
CA SER A 97 13.69 -18.67 14.60
C SER A 97 13.94 -17.88 15.89
N LYS A 98 14.75 -16.80 15.82
CA LYS A 98 14.97 -15.91 16.98
C LYS A 98 13.65 -15.35 17.53
N VAL A 99 12.77 -14.86 16.64
CA VAL A 99 11.46 -14.31 17.03
C VAL A 99 10.57 -15.37 17.66
N LYS A 100 10.52 -16.58 17.09
CA LYS A 100 9.77 -17.72 17.65
C LYS A 100 10.27 -18.13 19.04
N GLU A 101 11.56 -18.03 19.29
CA GLU A 101 12.21 -18.33 20.58
C GLU A 101 12.10 -17.18 21.60
N GLY A 102 11.48 -16.05 21.22
CA GLY A 102 11.40 -14.86 22.08
C GLY A 102 12.72 -14.12 22.27
N LYS A 103 13.70 -14.35 21.41
CA LYS A 103 14.99 -13.65 21.42
C LYS A 103 14.86 -12.25 20.84
N THR A 104 15.66 -11.32 21.34
CA THR A 104 15.76 -9.96 20.80
C THR A 104 16.39 -9.99 19.39
N ILE A 105 15.83 -9.21 18.49
CA ILE A 105 16.35 -8.95 17.15
C ILE A 105 16.72 -7.48 17.01
N THR A 106 17.71 -7.16 16.16
CA THR A 106 18.15 -5.79 15.93
C THR A 106 17.23 -5.05 14.95
N SER A 107 17.33 -3.73 14.88
CA SER A 107 16.56 -2.92 13.92
C SER A 107 16.90 -3.30 12.47
N GLU A 108 18.15 -3.67 12.20
CA GLU A 108 18.60 -4.12 10.88
C GLU A 108 17.97 -5.47 10.53
N GLU A 109 17.92 -6.42 11.48
CA GLU A 109 17.23 -7.70 11.28
C GLU A 109 15.73 -7.50 11.03
N VAL A 110 15.08 -6.60 11.75
CA VAL A 110 13.66 -6.23 11.50
C VAL A 110 13.48 -5.70 10.09
N ASN A 111 14.29 -4.71 9.69
CA ASN A 111 14.19 -4.09 8.37
C ASN A 111 14.50 -5.08 7.24
N PHE A 112 15.48 -5.96 7.42
CA PHE A 112 15.79 -7.02 6.47
C PHE A 112 14.61 -8.00 6.33
N PHE A 113 14.06 -8.47 7.44
CA PHE A 113 12.92 -9.39 7.43
C PHE A 113 11.69 -8.78 6.74
N LYS A 114 11.38 -7.53 7.04
CA LYS A 114 10.31 -6.77 6.38
C LYS A 114 10.56 -6.65 4.87
N SER A 115 11.76 -6.28 4.47
CA SER A 115 12.18 -6.15 3.08
C SER A 115 11.97 -7.45 2.31
N ARG A 116 12.53 -8.55 2.79
CA ARG A 116 12.48 -9.85 2.10
C ARG A 116 11.07 -10.44 2.05
N THR A 117 10.31 -10.31 3.14
CA THR A 117 8.92 -10.78 3.18
C THR A 117 8.04 -9.96 2.23
N LEU A 118 8.24 -8.65 2.18
CA LEU A 118 7.48 -7.78 1.26
C LEU A 118 7.82 -8.05 -0.20
N LEU A 119 9.10 -8.28 -0.54
CA LEU A 119 9.53 -8.70 -1.88
C LEU A 119 8.90 -10.05 -2.28
N PHE A 120 8.88 -11.03 -1.36
CA PHE A 120 8.20 -12.31 -1.59
C PHE A 120 6.71 -12.09 -1.92
N LEU A 121 6.00 -11.32 -1.11
CA LEU A 121 4.59 -11.01 -1.31
C LEU A 121 4.35 -10.33 -2.68
N SER A 122 5.18 -9.36 -3.04
CA SER A 122 5.06 -8.62 -4.30
C SER A 122 5.25 -9.52 -5.52
N ARG A 123 6.18 -10.47 -5.45
CA ARG A 123 6.34 -11.49 -6.49
C ARG A 123 5.12 -12.40 -6.60
N GLU A 124 4.51 -12.77 -5.47
CA GLU A 124 3.27 -13.54 -5.47
C GLU A 124 2.08 -12.76 -6.04
N TYR A 125 2.03 -11.44 -5.84
CA TYR A 125 1.02 -10.58 -6.48
C TYR A 125 1.25 -10.49 -7.99
N HIS A 126 2.50 -10.31 -8.43
CA HIS A 126 2.85 -10.29 -9.85
C HIS A 126 2.44 -11.59 -10.56
N LYS A 127 2.78 -12.76 -10.02
CA LYS A 127 2.42 -14.07 -10.58
C LYS A 127 0.92 -14.23 -10.86
N ARG A 128 0.07 -13.53 -10.09
CA ARG A 128 -1.41 -13.59 -10.21
C ARG A 128 -2.01 -12.41 -10.94
N GLY A 129 -1.18 -11.50 -11.49
CA GLY A 129 -1.63 -10.30 -12.19
C GLY A 129 -2.35 -9.28 -11.30
N TRP A 130 -2.08 -9.29 -9.99
CA TRP A 130 -2.67 -8.35 -9.05
C TRP A 130 -2.06 -6.95 -9.17
N THR A 131 -2.75 -5.98 -8.61
CA THR A 131 -2.22 -4.65 -8.33
C THR A 131 -1.86 -4.56 -6.85
N GLN A 132 -0.69 -4.03 -6.54
CA GLN A 132 -0.28 -3.72 -5.17
C GLN A 132 -0.38 -2.23 -4.90
N GLN A 133 -0.77 -1.87 -3.67
CA GLN A 133 -0.92 -0.50 -3.23
C GLN A 133 -0.08 -0.29 -1.97
N PHE A 134 0.61 0.84 -1.90
CA PHE A 134 1.41 1.22 -0.74
C PHE A 134 0.98 2.58 -0.22
N HIS A 135 0.47 2.59 1.01
CA HIS A 135 0.14 3.80 1.77
C HIS A 135 1.29 4.10 2.72
N LEU A 136 2.06 5.16 2.45
CA LEU A 136 3.34 5.43 3.10
C LEU A 136 3.34 6.77 3.84
N GLY A 137 4.04 6.83 4.98
CA GLY A 137 4.36 8.09 5.64
C GLY A 137 3.57 8.39 6.91
N ALA A 138 2.83 7.45 7.50
CA ALA A 138 2.09 7.69 8.73
C ALA A 138 2.90 7.34 9.98
N ILE A 139 3.00 8.30 10.93
CA ILE A 139 3.41 8.02 12.31
C ILE A 139 2.18 7.74 13.13
N ARG A 140 2.13 6.55 13.73
CA ARG A 140 0.97 6.06 14.47
C ARG A 140 1.11 6.22 15.98
N ASN A 141 -0.02 6.42 16.65
CA ASN A 141 -0.13 6.35 18.11
C ASN A 141 0.79 7.32 18.86
N ASN A 142 0.90 8.56 18.40
CA ASN A 142 1.81 9.56 18.96
C ASN A 142 1.51 9.93 20.42
N ASN A 143 0.24 9.83 20.85
CA ASN A 143 -0.17 10.14 22.23
C ASN A 143 -0.33 8.85 23.04
N LYS A 144 0.73 8.41 23.72
CA LYS A 144 0.75 7.17 24.50
C LYS A 144 -0.29 7.14 25.61
N ARG A 145 -0.54 8.28 26.29
CA ARG A 145 -1.52 8.38 27.38
C ARG A 145 -2.94 8.12 26.87
N LEU A 146 -3.31 8.72 25.74
CA LEU A 146 -4.63 8.53 25.16
C LEU A 146 -4.76 7.18 24.46
N LEU A 147 -3.68 6.66 23.88
CA LEU A 147 -3.63 5.29 23.35
C LEU A 147 -3.97 4.25 24.42
N THR A 148 -3.42 4.41 25.63
CA THR A 148 -3.72 3.52 26.77
C THR A 148 -5.19 3.60 27.17
N ASN A 149 -5.78 4.79 27.13
CA ASN A 149 -7.16 5.00 27.60
C ASN A 149 -8.23 4.65 26.56
N LEU A 150 -7.95 4.90 25.27
CA LEU A 150 -8.94 4.85 24.19
C LEU A 150 -8.64 3.77 23.14
N GLY A 151 -7.43 3.20 23.15
CA GLY A 151 -6.99 2.23 22.17
C GLY A 151 -6.44 2.85 20.86
N PRO A 152 -6.00 2.01 19.93
CA PRO A 152 -5.48 2.44 18.63
C PRO A 152 -6.60 2.98 17.70
N ASP A 153 -6.20 3.68 16.63
CA ASP A 153 -7.10 4.23 15.61
C ASP A 153 -8.13 5.27 16.14
N THR A 154 -7.77 5.99 17.17
CA THR A 154 -8.65 6.96 17.85
C THR A 154 -8.21 8.43 17.69
N GLY A 155 -7.36 8.71 16.66
CA GLY A 155 -7.05 10.08 16.25
C GLY A 155 -5.69 10.61 16.73
N PHE A 156 -4.72 9.74 17.05
CA PHE A 156 -3.39 10.13 17.54
C PHE A 156 -2.28 9.82 16.53
N ASP A 157 -2.58 9.96 15.26
CA ASP A 157 -1.65 9.74 14.16
C ASP A 157 -1.27 11.07 13.51
N SER A 158 -0.13 11.11 12.84
CA SER A 158 0.31 12.27 12.07
C SER A 158 1.13 11.89 10.84
N MET A 159 1.45 12.88 10.00
CA MET A 159 2.39 12.74 8.92
C MET A 159 3.80 12.54 9.48
N GLY A 160 4.59 11.67 8.83
CA GLY A 160 6.00 11.50 9.08
C GLY A 160 6.85 12.14 7.98
N ASP A 161 8.12 12.32 8.28
CA ASP A 161 9.17 12.82 7.40
C ASP A 161 10.19 11.71 7.08
N PHE A 162 9.70 10.52 6.83
CA PHE A 162 10.54 9.35 6.53
C PHE A 162 11.27 9.51 5.20
N SER A 163 12.50 9.00 5.11
CA SER A 163 13.28 9.01 3.87
C SER A 163 12.76 7.96 2.89
N GLN A 164 11.82 8.34 2.02
CA GLN A 164 11.12 7.43 1.11
C GLN A 164 11.96 7.00 -0.10
N ALA A 165 12.69 7.93 -0.72
CA ALA A 165 13.22 7.77 -2.07
C ALA A 165 14.12 6.54 -2.27
N LYS A 166 15.12 6.35 -1.39
CA LYS A 166 16.15 5.32 -1.57
C LYS A 166 15.59 3.91 -1.42
N ALA A 167 14.80 3.67 -0.39
CA ALA A 167 14.18 2.36 -0.15
C ALA A 167 13.14 2.02 -1.24
N LEU A 168 12.34 3.01 -1.66
CA LEU A 168 11.38 2.87 -2.73
C LEU A 168 12.06 2.50 -4.05
N SER A 169 13.14 3.21 -4.43
CA SER A 169 13.94 2.92 -5.62
C SER A 169 14.48 1.48 -5.60
N GLY A 170 15.14 1.09 -4.51
CA GLY A 170 15.71 -0.24 -4.38
C GLY A 170 14.66 -1.36 -4.46
N PHE A 171 13.54 -1.17 -3.79
CA PHE A 171 12.44 -2.14 -3.78
C PHE A 171 11.81 -2.33 -5.17
N LEU A 172 11.48 -1.24 -5.86
CA LEU A 172 10.91 -1.32 -7.21
C LEU A 172 11.90 -1.91 -8.21
N ASN A 173 13.18 -1.51 -8.13
CA ASN A 173 14.23 -2.02 -9.00
C ASN A 173 14.51 -3.52 -8.81
N ASP A 174 14.49 -4.03 -7.59
CA ASP A 174 14.65 -5.48 -7.32
C ASP A 174 13.58 -6.31 -8.04
N LEU A 175 12.35 -5.83 -8.03
CA LEU A 175 11.22 -6.49 -8.71
C LEU A 175 11.26 -6.29 -10.24
N ASP A 176 11.58 -5.10 -10.69
CA ASP A 176 11.57 -4.76 -12.12
C ASP A 176 12.72 -5.42 -12.86
N SER A 177 13.92 -5.48 -12.27
CA SER A 177 15.11 -6.11 -12.87
C SER A 177 14.92 -7.61 -13.20
N THR A 178 13.94 -8.24 -12.58
CA THR A 178 13.58 -9.66 -12.81
C THR A 178 12.23 -9.82 -13.52
N ASP A 179 11.67 -8.72 -14.07
CA ASP A 179 10.34 -8.67 -14.69
C ASP A 179 9.22 -9.22 -13.76
N GLN A 180 9.32 -8.89 -12.47
CA GLN A 180 8.38 -9.33 -11.44
C GLN A 180 7.66 -8.15 -10.74
N LEU A 181 7.79 -6.94 -11.28
CA LEU A 181 7.09 -5.78 -10.74
C LEU A 181 5.61 -5.82 -11.13
N ALA A 182 4.74 -6.00 -10.14
CA ALA A 182 3.29 -5.92 -10.32
C ALA A 182 2.85 -4.47 -10.62
N LYS A 183 1.64 -4.30 -11.17
CA LYS A 183 1.00 -2.98 -11.22
C LYS A 183 0.99 -2.38 -9.81
N THR A 184 1.49 -1.17 -9.67
CA THR A 184 1.76 -0.55 -8.37
C THR A 184 1.14 0.83 -8.27
N VAL A 185 0.46 1.11 -7.14
CA VAL A 185 -0.03 2.45 -6.81
C VAL A 185 0.65 2.89 -5.52
N LEU A 186 1.28 4.06 -5.58
CA LEU A 186 2.04 4.65 -4.47
C LEU A 186 1.28 5.85 -3.90
N TYR A 187 0.90 5.79 -2.64
CA TYR A 187 0.26 6.88 -1.91
C TYR A 187 1.21 7.41 -0.85
N ASN A 188 1.51 8.71 -0.90
CA ASN A 188 2.23 9.38 0.17
C ASN A 188 1.26 10.11 1.11
N LEU A 189 1.68 10.31 2.36
CA LEU A 189 0.94 11.10 3.33
C LEU A 189 1.54 12.49 3.53
N ASN A 190 2.86 12.63 3.35
CA ASN A 190 3.55 13.90 3.45
C ASN A 190 3.57 14.61 2.08
N PRO A 191 2.94 15.78 1.92
CA PRO A 191 2.92 16.49 0.63
C PRO A 191 4.30 16.95 0.15
N ALA A 192 5.31 16.99 1.02
CA ALA A 192 6.70 17.27 0.64
C ALA A 192 7.31 16.16 -0.23
N ASP A 193 6.72 14.96 -0.23
CA ASP A 193 7.17 13.82 -1.00
C ASP A 193 6.44 13.65 -2.35
N ASN A 194 5.54 14.57 -2.72
CA ASN A 194 4.74 14.43 -3.95
C ASN A 194 5.63 14.21 -5.17
N GLU A 195 6.63 15.07 -5.38
CA GLU A 195 7.55 15.00 -6.52
C GLU A 195 8.47 13.76 -6.43
N VAL A 196 8.83 13.33 -5.22
CA VAL A 196 9.60 12.10 -4.99
C VAL A 196 8.83 10.88 -5.52
N PHE A 197 7.55 10.78 -5.16
CA PHE A 197 6.70 9.67 -5.58
C PHE A 197 6.35 9.73 -7.07
N ALA A 198 6.01 10.90 -7.58
CA ALA A 198 5.64 11.06 -8.99
C ALA A 198 6.82 10.78 -9.93
N THR A 199 8.02 11.29 -9.63
CA THR A 199 9.23 11.02 -10.41
C THR A 199 9.67 9.57 -10.29
N MET A 200 9.55 8.95 -9.11
CA MET A 200 9.87 7.54 -8.92
C MET A 200 8.96 6.64 -9.76
N ALA A 201 7.65 6.90 -9.77
CA ALA A 201 6.70 6.14 -10.57
C ALA A 201 7.05 6.18 -12.07
N GLY A 202 7.57 7.32 -12.56
CA GLY A 202 7.97 7.50 -13.96
C GLY A 202 9.07 6.54 -14.42
N ASN A 203 9.96 6.12 -13.52
CA ASN A 203 11.11 5.27 -13.86
C ASN A 203 10.73 3.82 -14.23
N PHE A 204 9.55 3.36 -13.82
CA PHE A 204 9.14 1.95 -13.91
C PHE A 204 7.92 1.73 -14.83
N ASN A 205 7.64 2.68 -15.72
CA ASN A 205 6.64 2.54 -16.77
C ASN A 205 7.30 2.11 -18.07
N ASP A 206 7.20 0.81 -18.40
CA ASP A 206 7.86 0.15 -19.53
C ASP A 206 7.03 0.11 -20.82
N GLY A 207 5.83 0.66 -20.82
CA GLY A 207 4.90 0.65 -21.94
C GLY A 207 4.06 -0.62 -22.09
N SER A 208 4.31 -1.66 -21.31
CA SER A 208 3.53 -2.90 -21.36
C SER A 208 2.08 -2.69 -20.88
N ILE A 209 1.92 -1.85 -19.85
CA ILE A 209 0.62 -1.50 -19.25
C ILE A 209 0.58 0.01 -19.01
N LYS A 210 -0.50 0.67 -19.45
CA LYS A 210 -0.70 2.10 -19.18
C LYS A 210 -0.74 2.36 -17.67
N GLY A 211 0.18 3.19 -17.17
CA GLY A 211 0.28 3.51 -15.76
C GLY A 211 0.56 2.27 -14.91
N LYS A 212 1.52 1.43 -15.31
CA LYS A 212 1.97 0.24 -14.55
C LYS A 212 2.35 0.62 -13.14
N VAL A 213 3.08 1.72 -12.98
CA VAL A 213 3.37 2.34 -11.67
C VAL A 213 2.77 3.73 -11.64
N GLN A 214 1.96 4.02 -10.64
CA GLN A 214 1.21 5.27 -10.53
C GLN A 214 1.47 5.96 -9.19
N PHE A 215 1.57 7.29 -9.25
CA PHE A 215 1.40 8.14 -8.08
C PHE A 215 -0.10 8.28 -7.81
N GLY A 216 -0.57 7.76 -6.69
CA GLY A 216 -1.98 7.67 -6.31
C GLY A 216 -2.59 8.99 -5.86
N SER A 217 -3.88 8.97 -5.54
CA SER A 217 -4.63 10.14 -5.10
C SER A 217 -4.15 10.69 -3.75
N GLY A 218 -4.44 11.95 -3.48
CA GLY A 218 -4.34 12.50 -2.14
C GLY A 218 -5.08 11.61 -1.14
N TRP A 219 -4.40 11.22 -0.08
CA TRP A 219 -4.86 10.23 0.89
C TRP A 219 -4.85 10.82 2.29
N TRP A 220 -5.85 10.48 3.11
CA TRP A 220 -6.02 10.85 4.52
C TRP A 220 -5.90 12.37 4.75
N TYR A 221 -4.76 12.89 5.28
CA TYR A 221 -4.57 14.34 5.49
C TYR A 221 -4.50 15.15 4.19
N LEU A 222 -4.22 14.49 3.07
CA LEU A 222 -4.21 15.10 1.73
C LEU A 222 -5.53 14.96 0.98
N ASP A 223 -6.51 14.25 1.56
CA ASP A 223 -7.84 14.03 0.98
C ASP A 223 -8.76 15.24 1.23
N GLN A 224 -8.30 16.41 0.80
CA GLN A 224 -8.97 17.69 0.86
C GLN A 224 -8.55 18.54 -0.37
N LYS A 225 -9.22 19.66 -0.61
CA LYS A 225 -9.04 20.45 -1.83
C LYS A 225 -7.57 20.72 -2.17
N ASP A 226 -6.83 21.34 -1.26
CA ASP A 226 -5.44 21.76 -1.53
C ASP A 226 -4.52 20.55 -1.73
N GLY A 227 -4.72 19.47 -0.97
CA GLY A 227 -3.97 18.23 -1.11
C GLY A 227 -4.24 17.53 -2.45
N MET A 228 -5.51 17.47 -2.87
CA MET A 228 -5.93 16.90 -4.17
C MET A 228 -5.38 17.72 -5.33
N GLU A 229 -5.48 19.06 -5.27
CA GLU A 229 -4.96 19.95 -6.32
C GLU A 229 -3.43 19.82 -6.45
N LYS A 230 -2.70 19.84 -5.34
CA LYS A 230 -1.24 19.64 -5.34
C LYS A 230 -0.85 18.29 -5.94
N GLN A 231 -1.51 17.21 -5.51
CA GLN A 231 -1.24 15.86 -6.01
C GLN A 231 -1.49 15.77 -7.51
N MET A 232 -2.64 16.25 -8.01
CA MET A 232 -2.97 16.20 -9.43
C MET A 232 -2.06 17.10 -10.28
N ASN A 233 -1.67 18.27 -9.78
CA ASN A 233 -0.70 19.14 -10.45
C ASN A 233 0.66 18.45 -10.56
N THR A 234 1.17 17.87 -9.47
CA THR A 234 2.43 17.11 -9.50
C THR A 234 2.34 15.95 -10.49
N LEU A 235 1.25 15.18 -10.45
CA LEU A 235 1.04 14.07 -11.37
C LEU A 235 0.99 14.53 -12.84
N SER A 236 0.30 15.63 -13.14
CA SER A 236 0.20 16.13 -14.51
C SER A 236 1.52 16.69 -15.05
N ASN A 237 2.37 17.22 -14.17
CA ASN A 237 3.70 17.70 -14.54
C ASN A 237 4.70 16.58 -14.79
N MET A 238 4.61 15.46 -14.08
CA MET A 238 5.59 14.37 -14.07
C MET A 238 5.11 13.10 -14.76
N GLY A 239 3.82 13.01 -15.13
CA GLY A 239 3.22 11.81 -15.70
C GLY A 239 2.00 12.09 -16.54
N LEU A 240 1.12 11.09 -16.68
CA LEU A 240 -0.10 11.17 -17.49
C LEU A 240 -1.34 11.14 -16.61
N LEU A 241 -1.95 12.29 -16.38
CA LEU A 241 -3.20 12.39 -15.61
C LEU A 241 -4.32 11.51 -16.21
N SER A 242 -4.33 11.28 -17.53
CA SER A 242 -5.28 10.40 -18.21
C SER A 242 -5.14 8.90 -17.84
N CYS A 243 -4.02 8.49 -17.27
CA CYS A 243 -3.79 7.13 -16.75
C CYS A 243 -4.05 7.01 -15.26
N PHE A 244 -4.42 8.09 -14.60
CA PHE A 244 -4.65 8.15 -13.16
C PHE A 244 -5.88 7.33 -12.77
N VAL A 245 -5.73 6.47 -11.75
CA VAL A 245 -6.82 5.64 -11.25
C VAL A 245 -7.96 6.43 -10.60
N GLY A 246 -7.70 7.68 -10.25
CA GLY A 246 -8.66 8.56 -9.59
C GLY A 246 -8.63 8.45 -8.07
N MET A 247 -9.57 9.16 -7.45
CA MET A 247 -9.71 9.21 -6.00
C MET A 247 -10.38 7.93 -5.48
N LEU A 248 -9.82 7.40 -4.40
CA LEU A 248 -10.41 6.35 -3.57
C LEU A 248 -10.87 6.97 -2.26
N THR A 249 -12.05 6.61 -1.75
CA THR A 249 -12.53 7.18 -0.47
C THR A 249 -11.68 6.73 0.70
N ASP A 250 -11.15 5.52 0.66
CA ASP A 250 -10.41 4.86 1.75
C ASP A 250 -11.00 5.17 3.14
N SER A 251 -12.30 5.03 3.27
CA SER A 251 -13.04 5.43 4.47
C SER A 251 -13.99 4.35 4.93
N ARG A 252 -14.14 4.25 6.24
CA ARG A 252 -15.13 3.40 6.92
C ARG A 252 -16.48 4.08 7.10
N SER A 253 -16.61 5.35 6.72
CA SER A 253 -17.85 6.14 6.91
C SER A 253 -18.64 6.28 5.62
N PHE A 254 -19.93 6.03 5.66
CA PHE A 254 -20.85 6.32 4.56
C PHE A 254 -20.89 7.82 4.20
N LEU A 255 -20.60 8.71 5.16
CA LEU A 255 -20.47 10.15 4.92
C LEU A 255 -19.29 10.54 4.02
N SER A 256 -18.40 9.58 3.72
CA SER A 256 -17.27 9.81 2.81
C SER A 256 -17.61 9.65 1.33
N PHE A 257 -18.75 9.05 0.98
CA PHE A 257 -19.14 8.87 -0.42
C PHE A 257 -19.27 10.18 -1.22
N PRO A 258 -19.73 11.31 -0.66
CA PRO A 258 -19.69 12.60 -1.35
C PRO A 258 -18.30 13.08 -1.80
N ARG A 259 -17.22 12.52 -1.25
CA ARG A 259 -15.85 12.83 -1.69
C ARG A 259 -15.61 12.51 -3.17
N HIS A 260 -16.27 11.53 -3.73
CA HIS A 260 -16.18 11.23 -5.16
C HIS A 260 -16.75 12.38 -6.02
N GLU A 261 -17.84 13.00 -5.60
CA GLU A 261 -18.38 14.18 -6.30
C GLU A 261 -17.45 15.38 -6.11
N TYR A 262 -16.98 15.59 -4.90
CA TYR A 262 -16.05 16.65 -4.56
C TYR A 262 -14.75 16.55 -5.37
N PHE A 263 -14.14 15.38 -5.46
CA PHE A 263 -12.97 15.12 -6.28
C PHE A 263 -13.25 15.41 -7.77
N ARG A 264 -14.38 14.93 -8.33
CA ARG A 264 -14.74 15.20 -9.73
C ARG A 264 -14.88 16.69 -10.01
N ARG A 265 -15.43 17.47 -9.08
CA ARG A 265 -15.51 18.93 -9.23
C ARG A 265 -14.14 19.59 -9.30
N ILE A 266 -13.22 19.17 -8.42
CA ILE A 266 -11.83 19.67 -8.42
C ILE A 266 -11.14 19.28 -9.74
N LEU A 267 -11.24 18.04 -10.17
CA LEU A 267 -10.66 17.56 -11.42
C LEU A 267 -11.21 18.31 -12.64
N CYS A 268 -12.52 18.46 -12.72
CA CYS A 268 -13.15 19.21 -13.82
C CYS A 268 -12.70 20.67 -13.83
N ASN A 269 -12.61 21.31 -12.68
CA ASN A 269 -12.13 22.69 -12.58
C ASN A 269 -10.68 22.81 -13.05
N LEU A 270 -9.81 21.89 -12.64
CA LEU A 270 -8.42 21.82 -13.09
C LEU A 270 -8.33 21.68 -14.62
N CYS A 271 -9.08 20.74 -15.19
CA CYS A 271 -9.11 20.52 -16.63
C CYS A 271 -9.63 21.76 -17.40
N LEU A 272 -10.67 22.42 -16.90
CA LEU A 272 -11.23 23.61 -17.53
C LEU A 272 -10.26 24.79 -17.54
N LEU A 273 -9.53 24.99 -16.46
CA LEU A 273 -8.51 26.04 -16.38
C LEU A 273 -7.40 25.87 -17.43
N TYR A 274 -7.03 24.63 -17.76
CA TYR A 274 -5.98 24.32 -18.73
C TYR A 274 -6.50 24.22 -20.18
N THR A 275 -7.80 23.95 -20.39
CA THR A 275 -8.34 23.66 -21.72
C THR A 275 -9.31 24.75 -22.24
N SER A 276 -9.81 25.62 -21.38
CA SER A 276 -10.66 26.73 -21.81
C SER A 276 -9.79 27.84 -22.42
N PRO A 277 -10.14 28.36 -23.59
CA PRO A 277 -9.44 29.51 -24.16
C PRO A 277 -9.52 30.68 -23.19
N SER A 278 -8.37 31.29 -22.94
CA SER A 278 -8.29 32.51 -22.14
C SER A 278 -9.04 33.62 -22.88
N PRO A 279 -9.73 34.53 -22.18
CA PRO A 279 -10.28 35.74 -22.82
C PRO A 279 -9.21 36.55 -23.57
N ARG A 280 -7.93 36.31 -23.33
CA ARG A 280 -6.80 36.93 -24.04
C ARG A 280 -6.44 36.19 -25.34
N ASP A 281 -6.83 34.93 -25.52
CA ASP A 281 -6.51 34.14 -26.71
C ASP A 281 -7.33 34.52 -27.92
N GLY A 282 -8.40 35.29 -27.73
CA GLY A 282 -9.23 35.88 -28.80
C GLY A 282 -8.79 37.25 -29.25
N LEU A 283 -7.66 37.77 -28.78
CA LEU A 283 -7.15 39.11 -29.08
C LEU A 283 -5.81 39.11 -29.86
N LEU A 284 -5.43 37.95 -30.44
CA LEU A 284 -4.30 37.85 -31.38
C LEU A 284 -4.77 37.69 -32.82
#